data_ce3bed653647355346911bbfb2785dfa
#
_entry.id   ce3bed653647355346911bbfb2785dfa
#
_cell.length_a   1.000
_cell.length_b   1.000
_cell.length_c   1.000
_cell.angle_alpha   90.00
_cell.angle_beta   90.00
_cell.angle_gamma   90.00
#
_symmetry.space_group_name_H-M   'P 1'
#
loop_
_entity.id
_entity.type
_entity.pdbx_description
1 polymer ?
#
loop_
_entity_poly.entity_id
_entity_poly.type
_entity_poly.pdbx_seq_one_letter_code
_entity_poly.pdbx_strand_id
1 'polypeptide(L)'
;NVLRDVKAKNILMVEQDAFKVGEDLATTPGKVVFRNHLVELIHYEPTTEKVRAMPIVIITPWINKFYILDLTDKKSMVKYLTDQGFSVFITSWKNPDAEMAGIRFDDYLLDGVNEVVRVASEFCKVPQVHLAGYCIGGTLVSTYMAWANKHFAEGKMPVAHWTLFTTLTDFAHPGDIDVFIDEACIGALEESMAKKGYLDGSEMASSFRMLRSNPLIWHYWERSYLRGESLPPFDVLFWNMDTTRMPYAMHSYYLRELYLENNLIKRDKLSIAGERIDLDRITQPLYAVTAEDDHIAPWKQCYRIRKYVNVAAPVRFVLSTSGHILGIVNPPANPPKRAYWIGEPERNEHWEHWFDRAENICGTWW
;
A
#
# COMPACT_ATOMS: atom_id res chain seq x y z
N ASN A 1 14.26 -30.40 -3.19
CA ASN A 1 14.08 -29.00 -2.84
C ASN A 1 15.31 -28.15 -3.24
N VAL A 2 16.56 -28.49 -2.78
CA VAL A 2 17.77 -27.71 -3.10
C VAL A 2 17.96 -27.53 -4.63
N LEU A 3 17.87 -28.58 -5.43
CA LEU A 3 18.04 -28.50 -6.90
C LEU A 3 16.98 -27.61 -7.56
N ARG A 4 15.76 -27.58 -7.04
CA ARG A 4 14.69 -26.73 -7.51
C ARG A 4 15.02 -25.25 -7.25
N ASP A 5 15.42 -24.92 -6.03
CA ASP A 5 15.72 -23.56 -5.60
C ASP A 5 16.99 -23.01 -6.28
N VAL A 6 17.99 -23.86 -6.52
CA VAL A 6 19.17 -23.51 -7.33
C VAL A 6 18.76 -23.17 -8.77
N LYS A 7 17.85 -23.95 -9.38
CA LYS A 7 17.31 -23.62 -10.72
C LYS A 7 16.51 -22.33 -10.71
N ALA A 8 15.71 -22.09 -9.68
CA ALA A 8 14.95 -20.87 -9.51
C ALA A 8 15.81 -19.65 -9.12
N LYS A 9 17.08 -19.88 -8.76
CA LYS A 9 17.99 -18.86 -8.18
C LYS A 9 17.37 -18.14 -6.97
N ASN A 10 16.54 -18.83 -6.23
CA ASN A 10 15.78 -18.28 -5.11
C ASN A 10 15.34 -19.40 -4.15
N ILE A 11 15.26 -19.11 -2.85
CA ILE A 11 14.63 -19.99 -1.88
C ILE A 11 13.12 -19.85 -2.03
N LEU A 12 12.45 -20.88 -2.50
CA LEU A 12 11.01 -20.89 -2.65
C LEU A 12 10.36 -21.12 -1.28
N MET A 13 9.42 -20.25 -0.92
CA MET A 13 8.62 -20.33 0.30
C MET A 13 7.27 -21.03 0.08
N VAL A 14 6.88 -21.15 -1.19
CA VAL A 14 5.68 -21.84 -1.65
C VAL A 14 5.96 -22.42 -3.04
N GLU A 15 5.26 -23.49 -3.42
CA GLU A 15 5.41 -24.04 -4.77
C GLU A 15 4.87 -23.05 -5.81
N GLN A 16 5.55 -22.92 -6.97
CA GLN A 16 5.20 -21.94 -8.00
C GLN A 16 3.85 -22.20 -8.66
N ASP A 17 3.39 -23.43 -8.62
CA ASP A 17 2.11 -23.91 -9.16
C ASP A 17 1.04 -24.12 -8.08
N ALA A 18 1.31 -23.69 -6.84
CA ALA A 18 0.38 -23.84 -5.71
C ALA A 18 -0.94 -23.07 -5.91
N PHE A 19 -0.90 -21.99 -6.66
CA PHE A 19 -2.07 -21.15 -6.98
C PHE A 19 -1.97 -20.63 -8.40
N LYS A 20 -3.14 -20.34 -8.99
CA LYS A 20 -3.26 -19.72 -10.30
C LYS A 20 -4.09 -18.44 -10.19
N VAL A 21 -3.47 -17.31 -10.53
CA VAL A 21 -4.14 -16.00 -10.52
C VAL A 21 -5.26 -15.97 -11.56
N GLY A 22 -6.44 -15.56 -11.15
CA GLY A 22 -7.66 -15.59 -11.97
C GLY A 22 -8.49 -16.87 -11.82
N GLU A 23 -7.95 -17.92 -11.13
CA GLU A 23 -8.68 -19.18 -10.87
C GLU A 23 -8.76 -19.47 -9.36
N ASP A 24 -7.65 -19.37 -8.65
CA ASP A 24 -7.56 -19.60 -7.19
C ASP A 24 -7.43 -18.31 -6.39
N LEU A 25 -6.82 -17.29 -6.98
CA LEU A 25 -6.59 -15.95 -6.42
C LEU A 25 -7.09 -14.89 -7.38
N ALA A 26 -7.47 -13.72 -6.87
CA ALA A 26 -8.01 -12.60 -7.66
C ALA A 26 -9.24 -13.01 -8.51
N THR A 27 -10.17 -13.70 -7.87
CA THR A 27 -11.34 -14.29 -8.56
C THR A 27 -12.58 -13.43 -8.50
N THR A 28 -12.57 -12.30 -7.77
CA THR A 28 -13.72 -11.40 -7.71
C THR A 28 -13.99 -10.81 -9.11
N PRO A 29 -15.21 -10.97 -9.66
CA PRO A 29 -15.53 -10.50 -11.00
C PRO A 29 -15.33 -9.00 -11.15
N GLY A 30 -14.65 -8.60 -12.23
CA GLY A 30 -14.37 -7.20 -12.52
C GLY A 30 -13.89 -6.99 -13.95
N LYS A 31 -13.79 -5.73 -14.36
CA LYS A 31 -13.36 -5.33 -15.69
C LYS A 31 -12.39 -4.17 -15.62
N VAL A 32 -11.38 -4.19 -16.47
CA VAL A 32 -10.53 -3.02 -16.71
C VAL A 32 -11.37 -1.98 -17.45
N VAL A 33 -11.64 -0.85 -16.77
CA VAL A 33 -12.45 0.25 -17.30
C VAL A 33 -11.61 1.41 -17.82
N PHE A 34 -10.32 1.43 -17.46
CA PHE A 34 -9.35 2.41 -17.95
C PHE A 34 -7.96 1.79 -17.99
N ARG A 35 -7.15 2.22 -18.96
CA ARG A 35 -5.75 1.85 -19.11
C ARG A 35 -4.97 2.99 -19.74
N ASN A 36 -3.78 3.25 -19.21
CA ASN A 36 -2.77 4.08 -19.86
C ASN A 36 -1.40 3.37 -19.86
N HIS A 37 -0.32 4.12 -20.11
CA HIS A 37 1.05 3.58 -20.14
C HIS A 37 1.56 3.12 -18.75
N LEU A 38 0.92 3.52 -17.65
CA LEU A 38 1.39 3.33 -16.27
C LEU A 38 0.46 2.45 -15.43
N VAL A 39 -0.85 2.55 -15.61
CA VAL A 39 -1.85 1.93 -14.73
C VAL A 39 -3.07 1.43 -15.49
N GLU A 40 -3.64 0.34 -14.99
CA GLU A 40 -5.00 -0.12 -15.29
C GLU A 40 -5.89 0.15 -14.08
N LEU A 41 -7.13 0.55 -14.33
CA LEU A 41 -8.18 0.69 -13.31
C LEU A 41 -9.19 -0.43 -13.49
N ILE A 42 -9.31 -1.28 -12.49
CA ILE A 42 -10.28 -2.38 -12.45
C ILE A 42 -11.49 -1.93 -11.66
N HIS A 43 -12.69 -2.02 -12.25
CA HIS A 43 -13.97 -1.87 -11.57
C HIS A 43 -14.55 -3.26 -11.32
N TYR A 44 -14.87 -3.55 -10.06
CA TYR A 44 -15.49 -4.82 -9.65
C TYR A 44 -16.99 -4.81 -9.83
N GLU A 45 -17.54 -5.94 -10.26
CA GLU A 45 -18.98 -6.07 -10.49
C GLU A 45 -19.73 -5.98 -9.15
N PRO A 46 -20.78 -5.14 -9.07
CA PRO A 46 -21.62 -5.09 -7.88
C PRO A 46 -22.28 -6.43 -7.57
N THR A 47 -22.29 -6.81 -6.31
CA THR A 47 -22.98 -8.02 -5.82
C THR A 47 -24.36 -7.71 -5.22
N THR A 48 -24.70 -6.42 -5.09
CA THR A 48 -25.97 -5.92 -4.56
C THR A 48 -26.80 -5.24 -5.66
N GLU A 49 -28.12 -5.26 -5.53
CA GLU A 49 -29.04 -4.63 -6.50
C GLU A 49 -28.81 -3.11 -6.62
N LYS A 50 -28.44 -2.46 -5.53
CA LYS A 50 -28.13 -1.03 -5.47
C LYS A 50 -26.77 -0.82 -4.83
N VAL A 51 -26.00 0.14 -5.34
CA VAL A 51 -24.73 0.54 -4.78
C VAL A 51 -24.81 1.97 -4.22
N ARG A 52 -23.91 2.29 -3.29
CA ARG A 52 -23.70 3.65 -2.78
C ARG A 52 -23.20 4.54 -3.92
N ALA A 53 -23.68 5.78 -3.97
CA ALA A 53 -23.34 6.70 -5.05
C ALA A 53 -21.85 7.02 -5.12
N MET A 54 -21.19 7.22 -3.96
CA MET A 54 -19.77 7.52 -3.89
C MET A 54 -18.94 6.23 -3.99
N PRO A 55 -18.10 6.08 -5.03
CA PRO A 55 -17.25 4.91 -5.19
C PRO A 55 -16.04 4.96 -4.27
N ILE A 56 -15.46 3.79 -4.00
CA ILE A 56 -14.17 3.63 -3.35
C ILE A 56 -13.13 3.37 -4.44
N VAL A 57 -12.07 4.18 -4.48
CA VAL A 57 -10.91 4.02 -5.36
C VAL A 57 -9.71 3.64 -4.51
N ILE A 58 -9.13 2.47 -4.75
CA ILE A 58 -8.01 1.94 -3.96
C ILE A 58 -6.74 2.02 -4.78
N ILE A 59 -5.77 2.79 -4.28
CA ILE A 59 -4.42 2.91 -4.83
C ILE A 59 -3.55 1.85 -4.15
N THR A 60 -3.20 0.83 -4.90
CA THR A 60 -2.38 -0.27 -4.42
C THR A 60 -0.90 0.10 -4.39
N PRO A 61 -0.09 -0.59 -3.56
CA PRO A 61 1.35 -0.53 -3.72
C PRO A 61 1.77 -1.11 -5.08
N TRP A 62 2.92 -0.65 -5.60
CA TRP A 62 3.53 -1.17 -6.85
C TRP A 62 4.79 -2.00 -6.60
N ILE A 63 5.08 -2.36 -5.35
CA ILE A 63 6.17 -3.28 -4.99
C ILE A 63 5.77 -4.72 -5.30
N ASN A 64 4.49 -5.05 -5.11
CA ASN A 64 3.87 -6.32 -5.47
C ASN A 64 2.58 -6.08 -6.27
N LYS A 65 1.90 -7.16 -6.64
CA LYS A 65 0.66 -7.11 -7.42
C LYS A 65 -0.54 -6.68 -6.60
N PHE A 66 -1.53 -6.08 -7.27
CA PHE A 66 -2.75 -5.51 -6.67
C PHE A 66 -3.59 -6.50 -5.86
N TYR A 67 -3.53 -7.79 -6.20
CA TYR A 67 -4.46 -8.79 -5.69
C TYR A 67 -4.24 -9.22 -4.23
N ILE A 68 -3.36 -8.56 -3.49
CA ILE A 68 -3.31 -8.71 -2.02
C ILE A 68 -4.67 -8.40 -1.36
N LEU A 69 -5.43 -7.47 -1.94
CA LEU A 69 -6.77 -7.10 -1.47
C LEU A 69 -7.88 -7.92 -2.10
N ASP A 70 -7.52 -8.89 -2.94
CA ASP A 70 -8.40 -9.87 -3.59
C ASP A 70 -7.72 -11.24 -3.66
N LEU A 71 -7.25 -11.77 -2.53
CA LEU A 71 -6.50 -13.03 -2.48
C LEU A 71 -7.42 -14.21 -2.82
N THR A 72 -8.12 -14.72 -1.83
CA THR A 72 -9.12 -15.78 -1.98
C THR A 72 -10.50 -15.23 -1.67
N ASP A 73 -11.57 -15.95 -2.03
CA ASP A 73 -12.95 -15.55 -1.74
C ASP A 73 -13.17 -15.15 -0.27
N LYS A 74 -12.50 -15.84 0.66
CA LYS A 74 -12.57 -15.55 2.11
C LYS A 74 -11.66 -14.42 2.57
N LYS A 75 -10.67 -14.02 1.78
CA LYS A 75 -9.66 -13.00 2.09
C LYS A 75 -9.68 -11.87 1.06
N SER A 76 -10.83 -11.60 0.46
CA SER A 76 -11.00 -10.50 -0.49
C SER A 76 -11.69 -9.33 0.19
N MET A 77 -10.94 -8.25 0.41
CA MET A 77 -11.50 -6.97 0.86
C MET A 77 -12.40 -6.37 -0.23
N VAL A 78 -12.03 -6.55 -1.48
CA VAL A 78 -12.80 -6.06 -2.64
C VAL A 78 -14.17 -6.68 -2.65
N LYS A 79 -14.25 -8.03 -2.54
CA LYS A 79 -15.50 -8.75 -2.45
C LYS A 79 -16.32 -8.31 -1.23
N TYR A 80 -15.66 -8.19 -0.07
CA TYR A 80 -16.34 -7.72 1.13
C TYR A 80 -16.99 -6.34 0.92
N LEU A 81 -16.28 -5.40 0.31
CA LEU A 81 -16.81 -4.06 0.04
C LEU A 81 -17.94 -4.07 -0.99
N THR A 82 -17.85 -4.87 -2.06
CA THR A 82 -18.93 -5.02 -3.03
C THR A 82 -20.17 -5.64 -2.39
N ASP A 83 -20.01 -6.63 -1.51
CA ASP A 83 -21.08 -7.25 -0.74
C ASP A 83 -21.76 -6.28 0.26
N GLN A 84 -21.02 -5.21 0.68
CA GLN A 84 -21.59 -4.10 1.48
C GLN A 84 -22.23 -2.99 0.62
N GLY A 85 -22.35 -3.20 -0.68
CA GLY A 85 -22.98 -2.26 -1.60
C GLY A 85 -22.12 -1.07 -2.01
N PHE A 86 -20.79 -1.20 -1.98
CA PHE A 86 -19.90 -0.18 -2.54
C PHE A 86 -19.58 -0.49 -4.01
N SER A 87 -19.45 0.57 -4.82
CA SER A 87 -18.78 0.51 -6.10
C SER A 87 -17.28 0.62 -5.87
N VAL A 88 -16.52 -0.40 -6.24
CA VAL A 88 -15.09 -0.54 -5.89
C VAL A 88 -14.22 -0.52 -7.13
N PHE A 89 -13.21 0.35 -7.10
CA PHE A 89 -12.17 0.44 -8.12
C PHE A 89 -10.80 0.18 -7.48
N ILE A 90 -9.93 -0.53 -8.18
CA ILE A 90 -8.56 -0.78 -7.73
C ILE A 90 -7.56 -0.54 -8.86
N THR A 91 -6.40 0.02 -8.52
CA THR A 91 -5.30 0.18 -9.48
C THR A 91 -4.50 -1.10 -9.64
N SER A 92 -4.14 -1.42 -10.87
CA SER A 92 -3.12 -2.41 -11.23
C SER A 92 -2.00 -1.69 -11.97
N TRP A 93 -0.84 -1.55 -11.31
CA TRP A 93 0.29 -0.85 -11.89
C TRP A 93 1.02 -1.72 -12.93
N LYS A 94 1.43 -1.11 -14.04
CA LYS A 94 2.28 -1.77 -15.02
C LYS A 94 3.60 -2.17 -14.37
N ASN A 95 4.07 -3.40 -14.64
CA ASN A 95 5.40 -3.82 -14.22
C ASN A 95 6.44 -3.14 -15.11
N PRO A 96 7.28 -2.22 -14.59
CA PRO A 96 8.16 -1.41 -15.41
C PRO A 96 9.21 -2.22 -16.18
N ASP A 97 9.57 -1.71 -17.35
CA ASP A 97 10.70 -2.14 -18.16
C ASP A 97 11.74 -1.00 -18.30
N ALA A 98 12.81 -1.22 -19.05
CA ALA A 98 13.88 -0.25 -19.22
C ALA A 98 13.41 1.06 -19.89
N GLU A 99 12.37 1.02 -20.74
CA GLU A 99 11.84 2.20 -21.42
C GLU A 99 11.14 3.15 -20.41
N MET A 100 10.70 2.60 -19.27
CA MET A 100 10.08 3.35 -18.19
C MET A 100 11.07 3.96 -17.20
N ALA A 101 12.37 3.91 -17.43
CA ALA A 101 13.41 4.42 -16.52
C ALA A 101 13.18 5.89 -16.11
N GLY A 102 12.65 6.71 -17.00
CA GLY A 102 12.38 8.13 -16.78
C GLY A 102 11.05 8.45 -16.10
N ILE A 103 10.21 7.46 -15.81
CA ILE A 103 8.93 7.65 -15.11
C ILE A 103 9.20 8.13 -13.68
N ARG A 104 8.59 9.24 -13.30
CA ARG A 104 8.82 9.93 -12.03
C ARG A 104 7.67 9.74 -11.04
N PHE A 105 7.87 10.18 -9.83
CA PHE A 105 6.82 10.20 -8.79
C PHE A 105 5.66 11.13 -9.18
N ASP A 106 5.95 12.21 -9.91
CA ASP A 106 4.95 13.11 -10.53
C ASP A 106 4.01 12.36 -11.48
N ASP A 107 4.55 11.45 -12.30
CA ASP A 107 3.76 10.68 -13.27
C ASP A 107 2.83 9.69 -12.54
N TYR A 108 3.29 9.06 -11.45
CA TYR A 108 2.44 8.23 -10.59
C TYR A 108 1.31 9.04 -9.95
N LEU A 109 1.55 10.31 -9.62
CA LEU A 109 0.52 11.19 -9.09
C LEU A 109 -0.46 11.63 -10.18
N LEU A 110 0.03 12.13 -11.33
CA LEU A 110 -0.81 12.69 -12.39
C LEU A 110 -1.49 11.61 -13.22
N ASP A 111 -0.68 10.77 -13.90
CA ASP A 111 -1.19 9.75 -14.84
C ASP A 111 -1.71 8.52 -14.08
N GLY A 112 -1.29 8.35 -12.84
CA GLY A 112 -1.80 7.35 -11.91
C GLY A 112 -3.03 7.87 -11.15
N VAL A 113 -2.81 8.44 -9.95
CA VAL A 113 -3.89 8.74 -8.98
C VAL A 113 -4.91 9.72 -9.54
N ASN A 114 -4.47 10.85 -10.10
CA ASN A 114 -5.38 11.88 -10.59
C ASN A 114 -6.29 11.36 -11.73
N GLU A 115 -5.73 10.62 -12.68
CA GLU A 115 -6.50 10.03 -13.77
C GLU A 115 -7.50 8.98 -13.28
N VAL A 116 -7.10 8.07 -12.39
CA VAL A 116 -8.04 7.04 -11.91
C VAL A 116 -9.16 7.62 -11.04
N VAL A 117 -8.88 8.67 -10.27
CA VAL A 117 -9.91 9.42 -9.52
C VAL A 117 -10.89 10.08 -10.49
N ARG A 118 -10.39 10.76 -11.54
CA ARG A 118 -11.22 11.36 -12.59
C ARG A 118 -12.11 10.31 -13.27
N VAL A 119 -11.54 9.22 -13.73
CA VAL A 119 -12.26 8.15 -14.43
C VAL A 119 -13.33 7.53 -13.54
N ALA A 120 -13.02 7.22 -12.27
CA ALA A 120 -14.00 6.64 -11.34
C ALA A 120 -15.16 7.60 -11.05
N SER A 121 -14.85 8.91 -10.90
CA SER A 121 -15.84 9.97 -10.72
C SER A 121 -16.77 10.08 -11.92
N GLU A 122 -16.23 10.12 -13.15
CA GLU A 122 -16.99 10.16 -14.40
C GLU A 122 -17.82 8.89 -14.62
N PHE A 123 -17.24 7.71 -14.37
CA PHE A 123 -17.92 6.41 -14.51
C PHE A 123 -19.16 6.33 -13.61
N CYS A 124 -19.03 6.76 -12.35
CA CYS A 124 -20.12 6.78 -11.39
C CYS A 124 -21.00 8.04 -11.47
N LYS A 125 -20.63 9.03 -12.29
CA LYS A 125 -21.35 10.32 -12.44
C LYS A 125 -21.50 11.07 -11.11
N VAL A 126 -20.45 11.10 -10.32
CA VAL A 126 -20.39 11.78 -9.02
C VAL A 126 -19.23 12.77 -8.99
N PRO A 127 -19.32 13.88 -8.22
CA PRO A 127 -18.26 14.88 -8.18
C PRO A 127 -17.06 14.43 -7.32
N GLN A 128 -17.22 13.43 -6.48
CA GLN A 128 -16.20 13.04 -5.49
C GLN A 128 -16.17 11.53 -5.30
N VAL A 129 -14.99 11.04 -4.90
CA VAL A 129 -14.75 9.65 -4.54
C VAL A 129 -14.29 9.52 -3.09
N HIS A 130 -14.36 8.30 -2.54
CA HIS A 130 -13.58 7.91 -1.38
C HIS A 130 -12.26 7.31 -1.89
N LEU A 131 -11.13 7.91 -1.52
CA LEU A 131 -9.80 7.50 -1.98
C LEU A 131 -9.09 6.71 -0.87
N ALA A 132 -8.66 5.50 -1.16
CA ALA A 132 -7.88 4.67 -0.23
C ALA A 132 -6.48 4.41 -0.78
N GLY A 133 -5.47 4.38 0.09
CA GLY A 133 -4.10 4.05 -0.28
C GLY A 133 -3.49 3.00 0.64
N TYR A 134 -2.80 2.02 0.07
CA TYR A 134 -2.14 0.97 0.84
C TYR A 134 -0.62 1.09 0.72
N CYS A 135 0.08 1.08 1.86
CA CYS A 135 1.55 1.11 1.95
C CYS A 135 2.12 2.31 1.17
N ILE A 136 3.04 2.09 0.21
CA ILE A 136 3.58 3.13 -0.68
C ILE A 136 2.48 3.82 -1.51
N GLY A 137 1.41 3.10 -1.89
CA GLY A 137 0.23 3.70 -2.51
C GLY A 137 -0.46 4.71 -1.59
N GLY A 138 -0.44 4.49 -0.27
CA GLY A 138 -0.93 5.44 0.72
C GLY A 138 -0.04 6.69 0.84
N THR A 139 1.28 6.53 0.75
CA THR A 139 2.21 7.67 0.69
C THR A 139 1.92 8.55 -0.54
N LEU A 140 1.70 7.92 -1.69
CA LEU A 140 1.30 8.61 -2.92
C LEU A 140 -0.07 9.31 -2.76
N VAL A 141 -1.06 8.63 -2.14
CA VAL A 141 -2.37 9.23 -1.83
C VAL A 141 -2.22 10.44 -0.91
N SER A 142 -1.39 10.35 0.14
CA SER A 142 -1.13 11.48 1.04
C SER A 142 -0.54 12.68 0.31
N THR A 143 0.39 12.43 -0.61
CA THR A 143 1.00 13.44 -1.47
C THR A 143 -0.04 14.03 -2.43
N TYR A 144 -0.87 13.18 -3.06
CA TYR A 144 -1.97 13.61 -3.94
C TYR A 144 -2.99 14.46 -3.18
N MET A 145 -3.39 14.10 -1.97
CA MET A 145 -4.33 14.87 -1.17
C MET A 145 -3.81 16.28 -0.88
N ALA A 146 -2.52 16.43 -0.55
CA ALA A 146 -1.90 17.73 -0.34
C ALA A 146 -1.81 18.53 -1.65
N TRP A 147 -1.41 17.88 -2.75
CA TRP A 147 -1.37 18.45 -4.09
C TRP A 147 -2.77 18.92 -4.54
N ALA A 148 -3.78 18.07 -4.43
CA ALA A 148 -5.13 18.31 -4.88
C ALA A 148 -5.80 19.49 -4.12
N ASN A 149 -5.58 19.59 -2.81
CA ASN A 149 -6.06 20.74 -2.01
C ASN A 149 -5.41 22.06 -2.40
N LYS A 150 -4.27 22.04 -3.09
CA LYS A 150 -3.62 23.24 -3.65
C LYS A 150 -4.04 23.49 -5.10
N HIS A 151 -4.16 22.43 -5.88
CA HIS A 151 -4.38 22.48 -7.33
C HIS A 151 -5.83 22.81 -7.71
N PHE A 152 -6.80 22.17 -7.07
CA PHE A 152 -8.21 22.40 -7.38
C PHE A 152 -8.73 23.63 -6.65
N ALA A 153 -9.62 24.38 -7.34
CA ALA A 153 -10.31 25.50 -6.73
C ALA A 153 -11.17 25.05 -5.53
N GLU A 154 -11.45 25.97 -4.64
CA GLU A 154 -12.33 25.74 -3.48
C GLU A 154 -13.66 25.11 -3.92
N GLY A 155 -14.10 24.07 -3.22
CA GLY A 155 -15.32 23.32 -3.52
C GLY A 155 -15.20 22.36 -4.73
N LYS A 156 -14.02 22.25 -5.36
CA LYS A 156 -13.77 21.34 -6.49
C LYS A 156 -12.88 20.15 -6.16
N MET A 157 -12.59 19.95 -4.88
CA MET A 157 -11.80 18.80 -4.42
C MET A 157 -12.48 17.48 -4.82
N PRO A 158 -11.83 16.61 -5.61
CA PRO A 158 -12.45 15.38 -6.14
C PRO A 158 -12.53 14.24 -5.12
N VAL A 159 -11.99 14.41 -3.92
CA VAL A 159 -11.98 13.43 -2.85
C VAL A 159 -12.76 13.95 -1.65
N ALA A 160 -13.79 13.22 -1.22
CA ALA A 160 -14.59 13.58 -0.06
C ALA A 160 -14.01 13.03 1.25
N HIS A 161 -13.53 11.79 1.22
CA HIS A 161 -12.94 11.06 2.33
C HIS A 161 -11.74 10.28 1.85
N TRP A 162 -10.77 10.03 2.74
CA TRP A 162 -9.63 9.20 2.37
C TRP A 162 -9.25 8.22 3.47
N THR A 163 -8.61 7.12 3.05
CA THR A 163 -8.20 6.05 3.93
C THR A 163 -6.74 5.69 3.67
N LEU A 164 -5.99 5.42 4.73
CA LEU A 164 -4.62 4.93 4.67
C LEU A 164 -4.53 3.56 5.34
N PHE A 165 -3.93 2.61 4.66
CA PHE A 165 -3.62 1.28 5.19
C PHE A 165 -2.11 1.16 5.36
N THR A 166 -1.63 0.95 6.59
CA THR A 166 -0.20 0.74 6.94
C THR A 166 0.74 1.64 6.14
N THR A 167 0.53 2.95 6.25
CA THR A 167 1.17 3.96 5.41
C THR A 167 2.11 4.86 6.19
N LEU A 168 3.35 4.99 5.74
CA LEU A 168 4.28 6.01 6.21
C LEU A 168 4.04 7.33 5.46
N THR A 169 3.98 8.42 6.23
CA THR A 169 4.04 9.80 5.75
C THR A 169 5.19 10.56 6.39
N ASP A 170 5.59 10.13 7.56
CA ASP A 170 6.79 10.58 8.29
C ASP A 170 7.78 9.42 8.32
N PHE A 171 8.96 9.61 7.72
CA PHE A 171 9.98 8.59 7.53
C PHE A 171 11.13 8.70 8.55
N ALA A 172 10.94 9.42 9.67
CA ALA A 172 11.99 9.58 10.67
C ALA A 172 12.44 8.26 11.33
N HIS A 173 11.54 7.28 11.39
CA HIS A 173 11.82 5.93 11.90
C HIS A 173 11.07 4.90 11.04
N PRO A 174 11.55 4.60 9.84
CA PRO A 174 10.82 3.82 8.83
C PRO A 174 10.81 2.30 9.09
N GLY A 175 11.18 1.86 10.28
CA GLY A 175 11.23 0.45 10.64
C GLY A 175 12.56 -0.21 10.27
N ASP A 176 12.53 -1.52 10.06
CA ASP A 176 13.73 -2.34 9.84
C ASP A 176 14.52 -1.93 8.57
N ILE A 177 13.87 -1.28 7.61
CA ILE A 177 14.51 -0.83 6.36
C ILE A 177 15.53 0.31 6.56
N ASP A 178 15.46 1.00 7.69
CA ASP A 178 16.35 2.13 8.03
C ASP A 178 17.84 1.80 7.88
N VAL A 179 18.21 0.54 8.09
CA VAL A 179 19.60 0.05 7.94
C VAL A 179 20.18 0.19 6.52
N PHE A 180 19.33 0.40 5.52
CA PHE A 180 19.72 0.60 4.12
C PHE A 180 19.57 2.06 3.66
N ILE A 181 19.15 2.96 4.56
CA ILE A 181 18.85 4.35 4.22
C ILE A 181 20.04 5.24 4.59
N ASP A 182 21.02 5.26 3.72
CA ASP A 182 22.14 6.20 3.77
C ASP A 182 22.59 6.56 2.34
N GLU A 183 23.41 7.61 2.21
CA GLU A 183 23.92 8.11 0.92
C GLU A 183 24.71 7.05 0.13
N ALA A 184 25.49 6.21 0.82
CA ALA A 184 26.33 5.21 0.16
C ALA A 184 25.47 4.05 -0.38
N CYS A 185 24.53 3.54 0.42
CA CYS A 185 23.62 2.48 0.01
C CYS A 185 22.69 2.93 -1.12
N ILE A 186 22.10 4.12 -1.01
CA ILE A 186 21.23 4.68 -2.05
C ILE A 186 22.04 4.93 -3.34
N GLY A 187 23.24 5.51 -3.25
CA GLY A 187 24.09 5.75 -4.41
C GLY A 187 24.47 4.46 -5.15
N ALA A 188 24.85 3.40 -4.41
CA ALA A 188 25.14 2.09 -5.00
C ALA A 188 23.93 1.48 -5.70
N LEU A 189 22.73 1.62 -5.10
CA LEU A 189 21.50 1.16 -5.69
C LEU A 189 21.16 1.93 -6.97
N GLU A 190 21.34 3.25 -6.97
CA GLU A 190 21.14 4.11 -8.14
C GLU A 190 22.06 3.74 -9.29
N GLU A 191 23.33 3.43 -9.02
CA GLU A 191 24.26 2.95 -10.04
C GLU A 191 23.82 1.62 -10.65
N SER A 192 23.27 0.73 -9.85
CA SER A 192 22.71 -0.55 -10.34
C SER A 192 21.47 -0.30 -11.21
N MET A 193 20.53 0.53 -10.73
CA MET A 193 19.30 0.86 -11.44
C MET A 193 19.56 1.63 -12.75
N ALA A 194 20.55 2.54 -12.77
CA ALA A 194 20.89 3.31 -13.96
C ALA A 194 21.29 2.42 -15.16
N LYS A 195 21.89 1.26 -14.89
CA LYS A 195 22.29 0.29 -15.92
C LYS A 195 21.13 -0.48 -16.52
N LYS A 196 20.09 -0.72 -15.71
CA LYS A 196 18.91 -1.55 -16.07
C LYS A 196 17.69 -0.70 -16.44
N GLY A 197 17.62 0.54 -15.96
CA GLY A 197 16.46 1.41 -16.04
C GLY A 197 15.43 1.20 -14.89
N TYR A 198 15.62 0.20 -14.04
CA TYR A 198 14.70 -0.13 -12.94
C TYR A 198 15.40 -0.88 -11.80
N LEU A 199 14.79 -0.89 -10.63
CA LEU A 199 15.11 -1.84 -9.57
C LEU A 199 14.38 -3.16 -9.83
N ASP A 200 15.12 -4.27 -9.81
CA ASP A 200 14.53 -5.60 -9.97
C ASP A 200 13.74 -6.01 -8.71
N GLY A 201 12.55 -6.60 -8.93
CA GLY A 201 11.71 -7.05 -7.82
C GLY A 201 12.35 -8.12 -6.95
N SER A 202 13.25 -8.95 -7.50
CA SER A 202 13.99 -9.95 -6.74
C SER A 202 15.04 -9.33 -5.80
N GLU A 203 15.65 -8.21 -6.18
CA GLU A 203 16.59 -7.46 -5.33
C GLU A 203 15.84 -6.86 -4.13
N MET A 204 14.67 -6.25 -4.37
CA MET A 204 13.80 -5.74 -3.31
C MET A 204 13.32 -6.86 -2.37
N ALA A 205 12.81 -7.96 -2.92
CA ALA A 205 12.36 -9.10 -2.13
C ALA A 205 13.48 -9.70 -1.28
N SER A 206 14.71 -9.70 -1.79
CA SER A 206 15.89 -10.19 -1.03
C SER A 206 16.21 -9.28 0.14
N SER A 207 16.14 -7.97 -0.02
CA SER A 207 16.33 -7.00 1.07
C SER A 207 15.30 -7.20 2.19
N PHE A 208 14.01 -7.30 1.85
CA PHE A 208 12.96 -7.56 2.83
C PHE A 208 13.12 -8.92 3.54
N ARG A 209 13.60 -9.96 2.83
CA ARG A 209 13.88 -11.26 3.45
C ARG A 209 15.04 -11.22 4.42
N MET A 210 16.09 -10.44 4.14
CA MET A 210 17.22 -10.27 5.04
C MET A 210 16.81 -9.60 6.36
N LEU A 211 15.90 -8.62 6.32
CA LEU A 211 15.36 -7.97 7.52
C LEU A 211 14.60 -8.93 8.44
N ARG A 212 14.02 -9.99 7.89
CA ARG A 212 13.30 -11.04 8.61
C ARG A 212 13.86 -12.44 8.31
N SER A 213 15.18 -12.58 8.40
CA SER A 213 15.89 -13.79 8.00
C SER A 213 15.43 -15.06 8.74
N ASN A 214 15.11 -14.97 10.04
CA ASN A 214 14.65 -16.15 10.79
C ASN A 214 13.37 -16.77 10.21
N PRO A 215 12.23 -16.05 10.09
CA PRO A 215 11.01 -16.62 9.55
C PRO A 215 11.02 -16.80 8.04
N LEU A 216 11.79 -15.99 7.27
CA LEU A 216 11.71 -15.97 5.80
C LEU A 216 12.89 -16.67 5.08
N ILE A 217 13.97 -17.01 5.80
CA ILE A 217 15.11 -17.75 5.24
C ILE A 217 15.35 -19.03 6.05
N TRP A 218 15.75 -18.90 7.32
CA TRP A 218 16.21 -20.02 8.13
C TRP A 218 15.12 -21.04 8.43
N HIS A 219 13.87 -20.61 8.64
CA HIS A 219 12.73 -21.50 8.82
C HIS A 219 12.52 -22.41 7.59
N TYR A 220 12.59 -21.84 6.37
CA TYR A 220 12.44 -22.62 5.12
C TYR A 220 13.65 -23.49 4.84
N TRP A 221 14.86 -23.02 5.15
CA TRP A 221 16.08 -23.80 5.07
C TRP A 221 15.98 -25.07 5.91
N GLU A 222 15.61 -24.94 7.18
CA GLU A 222 15.46 -26.08 8.09
C GLU A 222 14.39 -27.05 7.59
N ARG A 223 13.18 -26.57 7.34
CA ARG A 223 12.07 -27.46 6.96
C ARG A 223 12.26 -28.09 5.60
N SER A 224 12.60 -27.30 4.58
CA SER A 224 12.67 -27.76 3.19
C SER A 224 13.95 -28.56 2.90
N TYR A 225 15.11 -28.13 3.43
CA TYR A 225 16.38 -28.76 3.09
C TYR A 225 16.84 -29.81 4.11
N LEU A 226 16.73 -29.51 5.41
CA LEU A 226 17.20 -30.45 6.43
C LEU A 226 16.16 -31.52 6.76
N ARG A 227 14.88 -31.18 6.79
CA ARG A 227 13.80 -32.13 7.10
C ARG A 227 13.14 -32.72 5.87
N GLY A 228 13.35 -32.18 4.66
CA GLY A 228 12.75 -32.66 3.42
C GLY A 228 11.22 -32.46 3.36
N GLU A 229 10.67 -31.55 4.18
CA GLU A 229 9.24 -31.26 4.19
C GLU A 229 8.81 -30.56 2.91
N SER A 230 7.59 -30.81 2.46
CA SER A 230 6.95 -30.04 1.38
C SER A 230 6.52 -28.67 1.87
N LEU A 231 6.55 -27.68 0.98
CA LEU A 231 6.08 -26.33 1.32
C LEU A 231 4.55 -26.32 1.31
N PRO A 232 3.91 -25.84 2.40
CA PRO A 232 2.46 -25.72 2.41
C PRO A 232 2.02 -24.62 1.43
N PRO A 233 0.87 -24.78 0.75
CA PRO A 233 0.30 -23.72 -0.07
C PRO A 233 -0.18 -22.60 0.86
N PHE A 234 0.47 -21.43 0.75
CA PHE A 234 0.12 -20.26 1.53
C PHE A 234 -0.01 -19.03 0.61
N ASP A 235 -1.24 -18.57 0.44
CA ASP A 235 -1.65 -17.55 -0.52
C ASP A 235 -0.90 -16.21 -0.37
N VAL A 236 -0.69 -15.74 0.86
CA VAL A 236 0.05 -14.49 1.13
C VAL A 236 1.52 -14.61 0.71
N LEU A 237 2.16 -15.76 0.94
CA LEU A 237 3.54 -15.98 0.49
C LEU A 237 3.64 -16.12 -1.01
N PHE A 238 2.66 -16.76 -1.65
CA PHE A 238 2.58 -16.81 -3.12
C PHE A 238 2.51 -15.41 -3.70
N TRP A 239 1.61 -14.56 -3.20
CA TRP A 239 1.54 -13.16 -3.58
C TRP A 239 2.85 -12.39 -3.31
N ASN A 240 3.48 -12.63 -2.16
CA ASN A 240 4.74 -11.96 -1.79
C ASN A 240 5.89 -12.28 -2.74
N MET A 241 5.87 -13.47 -3.35
CA MET A 241 6.85 -13.88 -4.36
C MET A 241 6.56 -13.29 -5.74
N ASP A 242 5.35 -12.81 -6.00
CA ASP A 242 4.96 -12.15 -7.26
C ASP A 242 5.34 -10.65 -7.22
N THR A 243 6.64 -10.40 -7.29
CA THR A 243 7.23 -9.07 -7.19
C THR A 243 7.15 -8.29 -8.49
N THR A 244 7.23 -6.97 -8.39
CA THR A 244 7.32 -6.04 -9.52
C THR A 244 8.62 -5.27 -9.48
N ARG A 245 8.95 -4.62 -10.59
CA ARG A 245 10.08 -3.70 -10.71
C ARG A 245 9.65 -2.29 -10.31
N MET A 246 10.62 -1.40 -10.10
CA MET A 246 10.38 0.01 -9.84
C MET A 246 11.21 0.87 -10.79
N PRO A 247 10.62 1.84 -11.52
CA PRO A 247 11.35 2.71 -12.44
C PRO A 247 12.46 3.47 -11.71
N TYR A 248 13.61 3.62 -12.36
CA TYR A 248 14.78 4.27 -11.78
C TYR A 248 14.46 5.66 -11.20
N ALA A 249 13.89 6.55 -12.01
CA ALA A 249 13.68 7.94 -11.59
C ALA A 249 12.68 8.06 -10.43
N MET A 250 11.58 7.30 -10.46
CA MET A 250 10.59 7.30 -9.38
C MET A 250 11.17 6.74 -8.09
N HIS A 251 11.90 5.61 -8.17
CA HIS A 251 12.40 4.93 -6.97
C HIS A 251 13.55 5.71 -6.31
N SER A 252 14.46 6.27 -7.10
CA SER A 252 15.52 7.17 -6.60
C SER A 252 14.91 8.37 -5.87
N TYR A 253 13.91 9.04 -6.48
CA TYR A 253 13.19 10.13 -5.82
C TYR A 253 12.57 9.69 -4.50
N TYR A 254 11.88 8.56 -4.47
CA TYR A 254 11.23 8.02 -3.28
C TYR A 254 12.23 7.76 -2.14
N LEU A 255 13.38 7.15 -2.45
CA LEU A 255 14.41 6.90 -1.45
C LEU A 255 15.06 8.19 -0.93
N ARG A 256 15.41 9.13 -1.81
CA ARG A 256 16.08 10.35 -1.41
C ARG A 256 15.16 11.34 -0.70
N GLU A 257 14.06 11.70 -1.35
CA GLU A 257 13.19 12.75 -0.84
C GLU A 257 12.33 12.32 0.35
N LEU A 258 11.90 11.05 0.39
CA LEU A 258 11.01 10.59 1.43
C LEU A 258 11.77 9.85 2.54
N TYR A 259 12.55 8.81 2.22
CA TYR A 259 13.27 8.06 3.25
C TYR A 259 14.44 8.85 3.84
N LEU A 260 15.38 9.31 3.01
CA LEU A 260 16.62 9.94 3.48
C LEU A 260 16.36 11.32 4.07
N GLU A 261 15.65 12.17 3.32
CA GLU A 261 15.41 13.57 3.68
C GLU A 261 14.12 13.81 4.45
N ASN A 262 13.18 12.85 4.45
CA ASN A 262 11.87 12.98 5.10
C ASN A 262 11.15 14.31 4.74
N ASN A 263 11.16 14.67 3.46
CA ASN A 263 10.69 15.98 2.99
C ASN A 263 9.17 16.09 2.88
N LEU A 264 8.42 14.97 2.89
CA LEU A 264 6.96 14.98 2.79
C LEU A 264 6.29 15.74 3.94
N ILE A 265 6.86 15.65 5.15
CA ILE A 265 6.34 16.32 6.34
C ILE A 265 6.83 17.77 6.49
N LYS A 266 7.78 18.18 5.67
CA LYS A 266 8.34 19.54 5.70
C LYS A 266 7.52 20.44 4.78
N ARG A 267 6.86 21.42 5.37
CA ARG A 267 5.98 22.37 4.66
C ARG A 267 6.64 22.95 3.41
N ASP A 268 5.99 22.84 2.27
CA ASP A 268 6.40 23.39 0.98
C ASP A 268 7.81 23.00 0.49
N LYS A 269 8.40 21.93 1.09
CA LYS A 269 9.73 21.45 0.71
C LYS A 269 9.70 20.70 -0.61
N LEU A 270 8.77 19.75 -0.76
CA LEU A 270 8.58 19.02 -2.01
C LEU A 270 7.83 19.88 -3.03
N SER A 271 8.20 19.71 -4.30
CA SER A 271 7.45 20.22 -5.44
C SER A 271 7.09 19.05 -6.34
N ILE A 272 5.80 18.75 -6.48
CA ILE A 272 5.28 17.65 -7.26
C ILE A 272 4.30 18.21 -8.30
N ALA A 273 4.50 17.87 -9.56
CA ALA A 273 3.61 18.28 -10.65
C ALA A 273 3.28 19.79 -10.60
N GLY A 274 4.29 20.63 -10.34
CA GLY A 274 4.18 22.07 -10.30
C GLY A 274 3.66 22.69 -9.00
N GLU A 275 3.18 21.89 -8.04
CA GLU A 275 2.66 22.38 -6.77
C GLU A 275 3.61 22.10 -5.60
N ARG A 276 3.67 23.03 -4.65
CA ARG A 276 4.36 22.82 -3.36
C ARG A 276 3.48 21.99 -2.42
N ILE A 277 4.07 20.95 -1.83
CA ILE A 277 3.37 19.98 -0.99
C ILE A 277 3.40 20.42 0.47
N ASP A 278 2.21 20.48 1.08
CA ASP A 278 2.03 20.71 2.51
C ASP A 278 0.83 19.90 3.01
N LEU A 279 1.07 18.93 3.86
CA LEU A 279 0.03 18.06 4.41
C LEU A 279 -1.00 18.83 5.25
N ASP A 280 -0.63 20.00 5.81
CA ASP A 280 -1.57 20.84 6.59
C ASP A 280 -2.68 21.46 5.72
N ARG A 281 -2.62 21.35 4.41
CA ARG A 281 -3.72 21.72 3.51
C ARG A 281 -4.85 20.70 3.48
N ILE A 282 -4.63 19.49 3.96
CA ILE A 282 -5.62 18.40 3.90
C ILE A 282 -6.64 18.58 5.02
N THR A 283 -7.87 18.90 4.66
CA THR A 283 -9.01 19.09 5.58
C THR A 283 -10.04 17.95 5.53
N GLN A 284 -9.95 17.07 4.54
CA GLN A 284 -10.87 15.95 4.35
C GLN A 284 -10.72 14.91 5.47
N PRO A 285 -11.84 14.28 5.90
CA PRO A 285 -11.81 13.22 6.91
C PRO A 285 -10.91 12.05 6.51
N LEU A 286 -10.03 11.65 7.44
CA LEU A 286 -9.10 10.54 7.31
C LEU A 286 -9.52 9.35 8.18
N TYR A 287 -9.51 8.16 7.59
CA TYR A 287 -9.54 6.87 8.29
C TYR A 287 -8.19 6.18 8.10
N ALA A 288 -7.40 6.05 9.17
CA ALA A 288 -6.07 5.45 9.11
C ALA A 288 -6.05 4.11 9.85
N VAL A 289 -5.71 3.04 9.14
CA VAL A 289 -5.60 1.68 9.69
C VAL A 289 -4.15 1.24 9.66
N THR A 290 -3.65 0.81 10.79
CA THR A 290 -2.27 0.36 11.00
C THR A 290 -2.25 -1.03 11.63
N ALA A 291 -1.06 -1.61 11.76
CA ALA A 291 -0.90 -2.94 12.31
C ALA A 291 0.16 -2.94 13.42
N GLU A 292 -0.13 -3.64 14.53
CA GLU A 292 0.66 -3.62 15.77
C GLU A 292 2.09 -4.16 15.56
N ASP A 293 2.20 -5.27 14.82
CA ASP A 293 3.46 -5.96 14.54
C ASP A 293 4.09 -5.55 13.20
N ASP A 294 3.72 -4.38 12.68
CA ASP A 294 4.24 -3.89 11.40
C ASP A 294 5.67 -3.37 11.53
N HIS A 295 6.61 -4.08 10.90
CA HIS A 295 8.02 -3.73 10.85
C HIS A 295 8.42 -2.94 9.60
N ILE A 296 7.51 -2.81 8.62
CA ILE A 296 7.71 -2.08 7.35
C ILE A 296 7.21 -0.64 7.50
N ALA A 297 6.03 -0.49 8.12
CA ALA A 297 5.43 0.80 8.41
C ALA A 297 4.99 0.83 9.88
N PRO A 298 5.93 1.04 10.83
CA PRO A 298 5.64 0.99 12.26
C PRO A 298 4.46 1.88 12.63
N TRP A 299 3.46 1.34 13.32
CA TRP A 299 2.21 2.04 13.59
C TRP A 299 2.40 3.36 14.35
N LYS A 300 3.38 3.43 15.24
CA LYS A 300 3.74 4.66 15.97
C LYS A 300 4.18 5.78 15.03
N GLN A 301 4.80 5.41 13.93
CA GLN A 301 5.23 6.35 12.90
C GLN A 301 4.06 6.71 11.99
N CYS A 302 3.21 5.74 11.61
CA CYS A 302 1.98 6.00 10.86
C CYS A 302 1.00 6.89 11.64
N TYR A 303 0.93 6.75 12.96
CA TYR A 303 0.11 7.58 13.85
C TYR A 303 0.41 9.08 13.72
N ARG A 304 1.65 9.43 13.40
CA ARG A 304 2.11 10.81 13.29
C ARG A 304 1.44 11.62 12.17
N ILE A 305 0.75 10.97 11.23
CA ILE A 305 -0.05 11.67 10.20
C ILE A 305 -0.99 12.70 10.81
N ARG A 306 -1.57 12.42 12.00
CA ARG A 306 -2.45 13.36 12.71
C ARG A 306 -1.78 14.70 13.02
N LYS A 307 -0.47 14.70 13.26
CA LYS A 307 0.31 15.91 13.51
C LYS A 307 0.39 16.83 12.28
N TYR A 308 0.41 16.24 11.10
CA TYR A 308 0.73 16.96 9.87
C TYR A 308 -0.50 17.41 9.09
N VAL A 309 -1.61 16.66 9.12
CA VAL A 309 -2.86 17.11 8.47
C VAL A 309 -3.48 18.28 9.23
N ASN A 310 -4.36 19.02 8.56
CA ASN A 310 -5.01 20.19 9.14
C ASN A 310 -5.69 19.88 10.49
N VAL A 311 -5.68 20.85 11.38
CA VAL A 311 -6.33 20.70 12.70
C VAL A 311 -7.83 20.43 12.56
N ALA A 312 -8.46 20.98 11.53
CA ALA A 312 -9.89 20.77 11.24
C ALA A 312 -10.21 19.43 10.60
N ALA A 313 -9.21 18.68 10.10
CA ALA A 313 -9.43 17.38 9.51
C ALA A 313 -9.86 16.36 10.59
N PRO A 314 -11.05 15.74 10.49
CA PRO A 314 -11.40 14.63 11.37
C PRO A 314 -10.49 13.44 11.07
N VAL A 315 -9.88 12.85 12.09
CA VAL A 315 -9.03 11.67 11.96
C VAL A 315 -9.53 10.56 12.88
N ARG A 316 -9.82 9.42 12.30
CA ARG A 316 -10.08 8.17 13.03
C ARG A 316 -8.93 7.22 12.80
N PHE A 317 -8.31 6.78 13.87
CA PHE A 317 -7.15 5.91 13.82
C PHE A 317 -7.49 4.54 14.36
N VAL A 318 -7.03 3.50 13.66
CA VAL A 318 -7.22 2.09 13.99
C VAL A 318 -5.86 1.40 14.06
N LEU A 319 -5.65 0.66 15.13
CA LEU A 319 -4.52 -0.24 15.30
C LEU A 319 -5.04 -1.68 15.29
N SER A 320 -4.81 -2.40 14.21
CA SER A 320 -5.17 -3.82 14.08
C SER A 320 -4.07 -4.71 14.66
N THR A 321 -4.43 -5.83 15.24
CA THR A 321 -3.46 -6.87 15.61
C THR A 321 -2.81 -7.48 14.37
N SER A 322 -1.59 -8.07 14.54
CA SER A 322 -0.79 -8.69 13.46
C SER A 322 0.08 -7.71 12.67
N GLY A 323 0.73 -8.20 11.59
CA GLY A 323 1.72 -7.44 10.81
C GLY A 323 1.14 -6.75 9.58
N HIS A 324 2.04 -6.18 8.78
CA HIS A 324 1.78 -5.31 7.63
C HIS A 324 0.66 -5.77 6.69
N ILE A 325 0.60 -7.05 6.40
CA ILE A 325 -0.37 -7.65 5.47
C ILE A 325 -1.60 -8.15 6.20
N LEU A 326 -1.41 -9.04 7.18
CA LEU A 326 -2.51 -9.68 7.88
C LEU A 326 -3.25 -8.76 8.86
N GLY A 327 -2.70 -7.61 9.20
CA GLY A 327 -3.41 -6.54 9.91
C GLY A 327 -4.43 -5.84 9.00
N ILE A 328 -4.18 -5.80 7.70
CA ILE A 328 -5.07 -5.20 6.70
C ILE A 328 -5.98 -6.25 6.08
N VAL A 329 -5.45 -7.38 5.59
CA VAL A 329 -6.24 -8.52 5.12
C VAL A 329 -6.76 -9.29 6.33
N ASN A 330 -7.82 -8.76 6.93
CA ASN A 330 -8.38 -9.20 8.20
C ASN A 330 -9.89 -9.44 8.11
N PRO A 331 -10.34 -10.43 7.33
CA PRO A 331 -11.76 -10.69 7.10
C PRO A 331 -12.51 -11.04 8.40
N PRO A 332 -13.82 -10.77 8.47
CA PRO A 332 -14.68 -11.24 9.56
C PRO A 332 -14.56 -12.74 9.79
N ALA A 333 -14.48 -13.16 11.04
CA ALA A 333 -14.43 -14.56 11.44
C ALA A 333 -15.35 -14.81 12.63
N ASN A 334 -15.95 -15.99 12.68
CA ASN A 334 -16.76 -16.44 13.81
C ASN A 334 -16.26 -17.80 14.30
N PRO A 335 -15.74 -17.94 15.55
CA PRO A 335 -15.53 -16.82 16.50
C PRO A 335 -14.44 -15.84 16.01
N PRO A 336 -14.44 -14.61 16.54
CA PRO A 336 -13.42 -13.62 16.21
C PRO A 336 -12.01 -14.12 16.53
N LYS A 337 -11.07 -13.90 15.59
CA LYS A 337 -9.68 -14.35 15.73
C LYS A 337 -8.70 -13.21 15.99
N ARG A 338 -9.17 -11.97 15.91
CA ARG A 338 -8.37 -10.75 15.97
C ARG A 338 -9.05 -9.72 16.85
N ALA A 339 -8.32 -8.65 17.14
CA ALA A 339 -8.84 -7.47 17.80
C ALA A 339 -8.25 -6.22 17.15
N TYR A 340 -8.80 -5.07 17.47
CA TYR A 340 -8.25 -3.78 17.07
C TYR A 340 -8.59 -2.71 18.11
N TRP A 341 -7.78 -1.66 18.16
CA TRP A 341 -8.04 -0.45 18.91
C TRP A 341 -8.50 0.64 17.96
N ILE A 342 -9.46 1.45 18.38
CA ILE A 342 -10.00 2.55 17.59
C ILE A 342 -10.20 3.79 18.45
N GLY A 343 -9.90 4.96 17.87
CA GLY A 343 -10.11 6.24 18.53
C GLY A 343 -9.81 7.41 17.60
N GLU A 344 -10.11 8.61 18.08
CA GLU A 344 -9.87 9.85 17.36
C GLU A 344 -8.68 10.57 18.02
N PRO A 345 -7.47 10.54 17.41
CA PRO A 345 -6.29 11.17 18.01
C PRO A 345 -6.38 12.69 17.96
N GLU A 346 -5.94 13.36 19.01
CA GLU A 346 -5.73 14.80 18.99
C GLU A 346 -4.44 15.17 18.25
N ARG A 347 -4.34 16.39 17.69
CA ARG A 347 -3.25 16.77 16.78
C ARG A 347 -1.83 16.56 17.34
N ASN A 348 -1.62 16.86 18.61
CA ASN A 348 -0.30 16.76 19.27
C ASN A 348 -0.27 15.67 20.34
N GLU A 349 -1.25 14.78 20.37
CA GLU A 349 -1.32 13.70 21.32
C GLU A 349 -0.21 12.67 21.06
N HIS A 350 0.47 12.26 22.13
CA HIS A 350 1.42 11.18 22.05
C HIS A 350 0.69 9.84 21.86
N TRP A 351 1.23 8.94 21.06
CA TRP A 351 0.58 7.66 20.75
C TRP A 351 0.27 6.80 21.99
N GLU A 352 1.04 6.90 23.08
CA GLU A 352 0.78 6.21 24.35
C GLU A 352 -0.54 6.66 24.96
N HIS A 353 -0.78 7.97 25.06
CA HIS A 353 -2.02 8.51 25.60
C HIS A 353 -3.23 8.12 24.76
N TRP A 354 -3.10 8.14 23.43
CA TRP A 354 -4.14 7.65 22.56
C TRP A 354 -4.40 6.16 22.78
N PHE A 355 -3.35 5.32 22.86
CA PHE A 355 -3.46 3.88 23.03
C PHE A 355 -4.16 3.51 24.35
N ASP A 356 -3.84 4.20 25.45
CA ASP A 356 -4.43 3.97 26.77
C ASP A 356 -5.94 4.25 26.80
N ARG A 357 -6.44 5.17 25.94
CA ARG A 357 -7.86 5.55 25.89
C ARG A 357 -8.62 4.98 24.69
N ALA A 358 -7.94 4.39 23.73
CA ALA A 358 -8.57 3.80 22.56
C ALA A 358 -9.45 2.61 22.95
N GLU A 359 -10.60 2.51 22.30
CA GLU A 359 -11.52 1.39 22.50
C GLU A 359 -10.93 0.12 21.87
N ASN A 360 -10.78 -0.95 22.67
CA ASN A 360 -10.36 -2.25 22.18
C ASN A 360 -11.59 -3.10 21.82
N ILE A 361 -11.67 -3.54 20.56
CA ILE A 361 -12.80 -4.29 20.02
C ILE A 361 -12.31 -5.65 19.51
N CYS A 362 -12.93 -6.72 19.98
CA CYS A 362 -12.70 -8.07 19.50
C CYS A 362 -13.40 -8.25 18.15
N GLY A 363 -12.63 -8.58 17.11
CA GLY A 363 -13.14 -8.75 15.75
C GLY A 363 -12.26 -8.15 14.68
N THR A 364 -12.88 -7.83 13.55
CA THR A 364 -12.22 -7.16 12.43
C THR A 364 -12.60 -5.69 12.38
N TRP A 365 -11.69 -4.87 11.91
CA TRP A 365 -11.92 -3.45 11.63
C TRP A 365 -12.67 -3.22 10.28
N TRP A 366 -12.81 -4.27 9.44
CA TRP A 366 -13.59 -4.22 8.18
C TRP A 366 -15.10 -3.92 8.44
#